data_4f7e0fdf13d1105fbbb266d52841adc3
#
_entry.id   4f7e0fdf13d1105fbbb266d52841adc3
#
_cell.length_a   1.000
_cell.length_b   1.000
_cell.length_c   1.000
_cell.angle_alpha   90.00
_cell.angle_beta   90.00
_cell.angle_gamma   90.00
#
_symmetry.space_group_name_H-M   'P 1'
#
loop_
_entity.id
_entity.type
_entity.pdbx_description
1 polymer ?
#
loop_
_entity_poly.entity_id
_entity_poly.type
_entity_poly.pdbx_seq_one_letter_code
_entity_poly.pdbx_strand_id
1 'polypeptide(L)'
;MLKTPILHPQILSALGRAGHSSKILIADGNYPHYTKRGPNADVVFLNFAPGQMNATDVLIGIANTVPLELAEVMEPMKTGPYAMKNDPPIFEEFRKIIRARNSALDLTKVERFAFYEAGSSKDVTLTIATGEQRLYANILLTIGVVGGV
;
A
#
# COMPACT_ATOMS: atom_id res chain seq x y z
N MET A 1 -7.90 16.64 19.47
CA MET A 1 -7.52 16.01 18.20
C MET A 1 -6.05 15.61 18.25
N LEU A 2 -5.69 14.43 17.72
CA LEU A 2 -4.31 13.96 17.69
C LEU A 2 -3.47 14.84 16.75
N LYS A 3 -2.19 15.02 17.08
CA LYS A 3 -1.19 15.71 16.22
C LYS A 3 -0.36 14.67 15.45
N THR A 4 -1.04 13.78 14.72
CA THR A 4 -0.43 12.70 13.97
C THR A 4 -0.83 12.79 12.50
N PRO A 5 -0.02 12.24 11.57
CA PRO A 5 -0.37 12.24 10.14
C PRO A 5 -1.67 11.48 9.83
N ILE A 6 -2.04 10.51 10.67
CA ILE A 6 -3.24 9.69 10.55
C ILE A 6 -4.11 9.88 11.80
N LEU A 7 -5.41 10.04 11.59
CA LEU A 7 -6.41 10.12 12.68
C LEU A 7 -7.30 8.88 12.74
N HIS A 8 -7.34 8.06 11.69
CA HIS A 8 -8.25 6.93 11.56
C HIS A 8 -7.98 5.87 12.64
N PRO A 9 -8.93 5.59 13.56
CA PRO A 9 -8.66 4.79 14.75
C PRO A 9 -8.29 3.33 14.42
N GLN A 10 -8.93 2.71 13.44
CA GLN A 10 -8.62 1.33 13.05
C GLN A 10 -7.24 1.22 12.39
N ILE A 11 -6.84 2.21 11.58
CA ILE A 11 -5.49 2.25 10.99
C ILE A 11 -4.45 2.40 12.10
N LEU A 12 -4.63 3.35 13.01
CA LEU A 12 -3.72 3.55 14.14
C LEU A 12 -3.62 2.30 15.03
N SER A 13 -4.74 1.63 15.29
CA SER A 13 -4.75 0.36 16.02
C SER A 13 -3.96 -0.74 15.32
N ALA A 14 -4.13 -0.90 14.00
CA ALA A 14 -3.40 -1.89 13.22
C ALA A 14 -1.89 -1.58 13.20
N LEU A 15 -1.51 -0.33 12.98
CA LEU A 15 -0.11 0.11 12.99
C LEU A 15 0.54 -0.04 14.36
N GLY A 16 -0.21 0.26 15.44
CA GLY A 16 0.28 0.10 16.82
C GLY A 16 0.54 -1.35 17.22
N ARG A 17 -0.10 -2.32 16.55
CA ARG A 17 0.13 -3.75 16.74
C ARG A 17 1.16 -4.34 15.77
N ALA A 18 1.45 -3.64 14.70
CA ALA A 18 2.42 -4.06 13.69
C ALA A 18 3.85 -3.85 14.21
N GLY A 19 4.76 -4.64 13.68
CA GLY A 19 6.20 -4.53 13.95
C GLY A 19 7.01 -4.67 12.67
N HIS A 20 8.33 -4.80 12.83
CA HIS A 20 9.25 -5.05 11.72
C HIS A 20 8.80 -6.24 10.86
N SER A 21 8.97 -6.13 9.56
CA SER A 21 8.55 -7.10 8.53
C SER A 21 7.04 -7.28 8.36
N SER A 22 6.19 -6.67 9.18
CA SER A 22 4.75 -6.62 8.90
C SER A 22 4.48 -5.83 7.63
N LYS A 23 3.45 -6.24 6.88
CA LYS A 23 3.11 -5.61 5.60
C LYS A 23 1.79 -4.84 5.66
N ILE A 24 1.74 -3.77 4.87
CA ILE A 24 0.55 -2.92 4.69
C ILE A 24 0.22 -2.87 3.20
N LEU A 25 -0.98 -3.27 2.83
CA LEU A 25 -1.49 -3.15 1.46
C LEU A 25 -2.38 -1.91 1.35
N ILE A 26 -2.02 -1.00 0.45
CA ILE A 26 -2.89 0.09 0.00
C ILE A 26 -3.36 -0.28 -1.40
N ALA A 27 -4.66 -0.43 -1.59
CA ALA A 27 -5.24 -1.01 -2.78
C ALA A 27 -6.23 -0.07 -3.48
N ASP A 28 -6.22 -0.08 -4.82
CA ASP A 28 -7.16 0.65 -5.65
C ASP A 28 -8.60 0.10 -5.55
N GLY A 29 -9.56 0.80 -6.11
CA GLY A 29 -10.98 0.43 -6.06
C GLY A 29 -11.34 -0.86 -6.79
N ASN A 30 -10.46 -1.39 -7.64
CA ASN A 30 -10.66 -2.64 -8.39
C ASN A 30 -10.01 -3.85 -7.70
N TYR A 31 -9.19 -3.63 -6.68
CA TYR A 31 -8.52 -4.73 -5.98
C TYR A 31 -9.55 -5.60 -5.23
N PRO A 32 -9.40 -6.94 -5.24
CA PRO A 32 -10.34 -7.83 -4.55
C PRO A 32 -10.11 -7.86 -3.03
N HIS A 33 -10.30 -6.72 -2.35
CA HIS A 33 -9.95 -6.51 -0.94
C HIS A 33 -10.48 -7.57 0.01
N TYR A 34 -11.72 -8.01 -0.23
CA TYR A 34 -12.38 -8.95 0.67
C TYR A 34 -11.94 -10.40 0.44
N THR A 35 -11.80 -10.79 -0.83
CA THR A 35 -11.49 -12.18 -1.21
C THR A 35 -9.98 -12.49 -1.23
N LYS A 36 -9.13 -11.47 -1.28
CA LYS A 36 -7.66 -11.57 -1.20
C LYS A 36 -7.12 -10.95 0.08
N ARG A 37 -7.85 -11.09 1.16
CA ARG A 37 -7.43 -10.67 2.49
C ARG A 37 -6.46 -11.68 3.09
N GLY A 38 -5.37 -11.18 3.70
CA GLY A 38 -4.50 -11.99 4.53
C GLY A 38 -5.20 -12.43 5.84
N PRO A 39 -4.84 -13.60 6.42
CA PRO A 39 -5.51 -14.13 7.60
C PRO A 39 -5.37 -13.24 8.85
N ASN A 40 -4.31 -12.44 8.91
CA ASN A 40 -4.02 -11.55 10.04
C ASN A 40 -4.33 -10.07 9.72
N ALA A 41 -4.82 -9.77 8.52
CA ALA A 41 -5.04 -8.39 8.09
C ALA A 41 -6.38 -7.84 8.60
N ASP A 42 -6.32 -6.68 9.24
CA ASP A 42 -7.50 -5.82 9.33
C ASP A 42 -7.78 -5.19 7.95
N VAL A 43 -9.05 -5.11 7.54
CA VAL A 43 -9.44 -4.43 6.31
C VAL A 43 -10.15 -3.14 6.69
N VAL A 44 -9.61 -2.01 6.22
CA VAL A 44 -10.18 -0.69 6.44
C VAL A 44 -10.65 -0.11 5.11
N PHE A 45 -11.93 0.21 5.03
CA PHE A 45 -12.55 0.75 3.83
C PHE A 45 -12.57 2.29 3.89
N LEU A 46 -11.75 2.93 3.04
CA LEU A 46 -11.70 4.38 2.84
C LEU A 46 -12.30 4.80 1.48
N ASN A 47 -12.87 3.87 0.76
CA ASN A 47 -13.47 4.04 -0.56
C ASN A 47 -14.85 4.71 -0.48
N PHE A 48 -14.88 5.99 -0.14
CA PHE A 48 -16.13 6.75 -0.01
C PHE A 48 -16.86 6.93 -1.34
N ALA A 49 -16.12 7.29 -2.39
CA ALA A 49 -16.65 7.48 -3.75
C ALA A 49 -15.51 7.30 -4.76
N PRO A 50 -15.81 7.12 -6.07
CA PRO A 50 -14.78 7.05 -7.10
C PRO A 50 -13.82 8.25 -7.02
N GLY A 51 -12.51 7.98 -6.92
CA GLY A 51 -11.48 9.00 -6.77
C GLY A 51 -11.35 9.60 -5.36
N GLN A 52 -12.06 9.07 -4.38
CA GLN A 52 -12.01 9.49 -2.97
C GLN A 52 -11.95 8.23 -2.08
N MET A 53 -11.07 8.13 -1.21
CA MET A 53 -9.74 8.65 -0.90
C MET A 53 -8.75 8.02 -1.88
N ASN A 54 -7.77 8.76 -2.38
CA ASN A 54 -6.78 8.22 -3.32
C ASN A 54 -5.70 7.40 -2.62
N ALA A 55 -5.08 6.47 -3.35
CA ALA A 55 -3.99 5.65 -2.83
C ALA A 55 -2.77 6.49 -2.41
N THR A 56 -2.50 7.58 -3.13
CA THR A 56 -1.41 8.51 -2.81
C THR A 56 -1.62 9.26 -1.50
N ASP A 57 -2.86 9.69 -1.20
CA ASP A 57 -3.18 10.36 0.07
C ASP A 57 -2.94 9.42 1.26
N VAL A 58 -3.37 8.17 1.11
CA VAL A 58 -3.16 7.13 2.13
C VAL A 58 -1.68 6.82 2.29
N LEU A 59 -0.94 6.68 1.18
CA LEU A 59 0.51 6.41 1.21
C LEU A 59 1.28 7.52 1.93
N ILE A 60 0.93 8.80 1.70
CA ILE A 60 1.53 9.92 2.43
C ILE A 60 1.34 9.76 3.94
N GLY A 61 0.13 9.44 4.38
CA GLY A 61 -0.16 9.20 5.80
C GLY A 61 0.66 8.06 6.39
N ILE A 62 0.68 6.92 5.72
CA ILE A 62 1.42 5.72 6.16
C ILE A 62 2.93 5.99 6.21
N ALA A 63 3.51 6.54 5.13
CA ALA A 63 4.95 6.83 5.04
C ALA A 63 5.43 7.86 6.08
N ASN A 64 4.53 8.68 6.61
CA ASN A 64 4.83 9.61 7.71
C ASN A 64 4.62 9.01 9.10
N THR A 65 4.09 7.79 9.19
CA THR A 65 3.74 7.16 10.48
C THR A 65 4.65 5.99 10.82
N VAL A 66 5.08 5.21 9.83
CA VAL A 66 5.94 4.03 10.04
C VAL A 66 7.17 4.08 9.12
N PRO A 67 8.32 3.51 9.54
CA PRO A 67 9.47 3.36 8.67
C PRO A 67 9.18 2.32 7.59
N LEU A 68 9.64 2.57 6.36
CA LEU A 68 9.46 1.66 5.23
C LEU A 68 10.82 1.10 4.80
N GLU A 69 10.91 -0.21 4.57
CA GLU A 69 12.11 -0.88 4.06
C GLU A 69 11.93 -1.53 2.68
N LEU A 70 10.68 -1.81 2.27
CA LEU A 70 10.36 -2.35 0.96
C LEU A 70 9.02 -1.80 0.48
N ALA A 71 8.93 -1.51 -0.81
CA ALA A 71 7.70 -1.08 -1.48
C ALA A 71 7.52 -1.88 -2.78
N GLU A 72 6.51 -2.72 -2.83
CA GLU A 72 6.21 -3.61 -3.95
C GLU A 72 4.96 -3.10 -4.68
N VAL A 73 4.99 -3.16 -6.02
CA VAL A 73 3.84 -2.82 -6.88
C VAL A 73 3.57 -3.96 -7.86
N MET A 74 2.32 -4.08 -8.27
CA MET A 74 1.93 -5.08 -9.26
C MET A 74 2.49 -4.69 -10.63
N GLU A 75 3.29 -5.58 -11.25
CA GLU A 75 3.78 -5.37 -12.61
C GLU A 75 2.61 -5.34 -13.60
N PRO A 76 2.53 -4.31 -14.47
CA PRO A 76 1.51 -4.26 -15.50
C PRO A 76 1.60 -5.43 -16.48
N MET A 77 0.46 -5.96 -16.85
CA MET A 77 0.37 -7.00 -17.89
C MET A 77 0.94 -6.49 -19.22
N LYS A 78 1.61 -7.37 -19.96
CA LYS A 78 2.17 -7.05 -21.28
C LYS A 78 1.19 -7.34 -22.41
N THR A 79 0.17 -8.17 -22.15
CA THR A 79 -0.87 -8.58 -23.11
C THR A 79 -2.24 -8.55 -22.41
N GLY A 80 -3.31 -8.53 -23.22
CA GLY A 80 -4.69 -8.54 -22.72
C GLY A 80 -5.29 -7.15 -22.57
N PRO A 81 -6.54 -7.07 -22.06
CA PRO A 81 -7.33 -5.83 -22.07
C PRO A 81 -6.79 -4.72 -21.14
N TYR A 82 -5.97 -5.08 -20.16
CA TYR A 82 -5.36 -4.14 -19.20
C TYR A 82 -3.84 -4.03 -19.39
N ALA A 83 -3.32 -4.43 -20.55
CA ALA A 83 -1.90 -4.34 -20.84
C ALA A 83 -1.43 -2.89 -20.94
N MET A 84 -0.24 -2.62 -20.42
CA MET A 84 0.42 -1.31 -20.50
C MET A 84 1.83 -1.47 -21.06
N LYS A 85 2.19 -0.59 -22.02
CA LYS A 85 3.55 -0.56 -22.60
C LYS A 85 4.57 0.01 -21.61
N ASN A 86 4.16 1.03 -20.88
CA ASN A 86 4.98 1.75 -19.93
C ASN A 86 4.44 1.54 -18.51
N ASP A 87 5.24 1.92 -17.52
CA ASP A 87 4.79 1.96 -16.14
C ASP A 87 3.59 2.90 -15.97
N PRO A 88 2.63 2.55 -15.12
CA PRO A 88 1.55 3.45 -14.76
C PRO A 88 2.10 4.77 -14.20
N PRO A 89 1.55 5.93 -14.59
CA PRO A 89 2.02 7.23 -14.10
C PRO A 89 2.05 7.35 -12.56
N ILE A 90 1.16 6.64 -11.88
CA ILE A 90 1.10 6.63 -10.41
C ILE A 90 2.39 6.07 -9.76
N PHE A 91 3.16 5.25 -10.46
CA PHE A 91 4.41 4.71 -9.92
C PHE A 91 5.42 5.83 -9.64
N GLU A 92 5.46 6.88 -10.47
CA GLU A 92 6.30 8.06 -10.20
C GLU A 92 5.84 8.82 -8.96
N GLU A 93 4.53 8.93 -8.75
CA GLU A 93 3.99 9.54 -7.53
C GLU A 93 4.34 8.70 -6.29
N PHE A 94 4.20 7.38 -6.36
CA PHE A 94 4.60 6.48 -5.29
C PHE A 94 6.09 6.61 -4.96
N ARG A 95 6.98 6.58 -5.97
CA ARG A 95 8.43 6.79 -5.78
C ARG A 95 8.73 8.10 -5.07
N LYS A 96 8.13 9.19 -5.52
CA LYS A 96 8.33 10.51 -4.92
C LYS A 96 7.94 10.51 -3.43
N ILE A 97 6.82 9.88 -3.09
CA ILE A 97 6.33 9.83 -1.70
C ILE A 97 7.25 9.00 -0.82
N ILE A 98 7.60 7.77 -1.24
CA ILE A 98 8.44 6.89 -0.41
C ILE A 98 9.87 7.42 -0.27
N ARG A 99 10.45 7.96 -1.35
CA ARG A 99 11.81 8.53 -1.34
C ARG A 99 11.92 9.80 -0.49
N ALA A 100 10.85 10.52 -0.29
CA ALA A 100 10.82 11.66 0.63
C ALA A 100 11.05 11.23 2.10
N ARG A 101 10.89 9.94 2.42
CA ARG A 101 11.08 9.36 3.76
C ARG A 101 12.30 8.44 3.85
N ASN A 102 12.59 7.74 2.77
CA ASN A 102 13.78 6.89 2.64
C ASN A 102 14.30 7.02 1.20
N SER A 103 15.33 7.84 1.00
CA SER A 103 15.88 8.15 -0.33
C SER A 103 16.48 6.94 -1.06
N ALA A 104 16.83 5.88 -0.34
CA ALA A 104 17.36 4.65 -0.90
C ALA A 104 16.24 3.71 -1.41
N LEU A 105 14.98 3.98 -1.06
CA LEU A 105 13.85 3.11 -1.40
C LEU A 105 13.41 3.31 -2.85
N ASP A 106 13.11 2.21 -3.52
CA ASP A 106 12.50 2.21 -4.85
C ASP A 106 11.35 1.19 -4.91
N LEU A 107 10.57 1.23 -6.00
CA LEU A 107 9.51 0.27 -6.24
C LEU A 107 10.07 -1.03 -6.80
N THR A 108 9.70 -2.13 -6.16
CA THR A 108 9.93 -3.49 -6.68
C THR A 108 8.69 -3.96 -7.42
N LYS A 109 8.83 -4.30 -8.70
CA LYS A 109 7.72 -4.85 -9.48
C LYS A 109 7.57 -6.34 -9.21
N VAL A 110 6.35 -6.75 -8.91
CA VAL A 110 5.99 -8.14 -8.63
C VAL A 110 4.95 -8.60 -9.64
N GLU A 111 5.13 -9.78 -10.21
CA GLU A 111 4.16 -10.38 -11.13
C GLU A 111 2.76 -10.40 -10.49
N ARG A 112 1.71 -10.25 -11.31
CA ARG A 112 0.33 -10.04 -10.87
C ARG A 112 -0.16 -11.06 -9.85
N PHE A 113 0.01 -12.34 -10.13
CA PHE A 113 -0.49 -13.39 -9.23
C PHE A 113 0.37 -13.51 -7.98
N ALA A 114 1.68 -13.36 -8.10
CA ALA A 114 2.59 -13.29 -6.96
C ALA A 114 2.28 -12.07 -6.08
N PHE A 115 1.85 -10.94 -6.65
CA PHE A 115 1.40 -9.78 -5.88
C PHE A 115 0.13 -10.09 -5.08
N TYR A 116 -0.85 -10.78 -5.67
CA TYR A 116 -2.05 -11.22 -4.92
C TYR A 116 -1.70 -12.18 -3.78
N GLU A 117 -0.75 -13.10 -4.00
CA GLU A 117 -0.27 -14.01 -2.95
C GLU A 117 0.43 -13.24 -1.82
N ALA A 118 1.31 -12.30 -2.17
CA ALA A 118 1.99 -11.46 -1.18
C ALA A 118 1.01 -10.59 -0.38
N GLY A 119 0.01 -9.98 -1.07
CA GLY A 119 -1.02 -9.16 -0.47
C GLY A 119 -2.03 -9.92 0.40
N SER A 120 -2.11 -11.24 0.26
CA SER A 120 -2.94 -12.14 1.08
C SER A 120 -2.14 -13.02 2.03
N SER A 121 -0.85 -12.74 2.22
CA SER A 121 0.01 -13.50 3.12
C SER A 121 -0.32 -13.23 4.59
N LYS A 122 0.18 -14.11 5.46
CA LYS A 122 0.04 -13.97 6.92
C LYS A 122 0.77 -12.75 7.50
N ASP A 123 1.71 -12.18 6.75
CA ASP A 123 2.52 -11.05 7.18
C ASP A 123 1.82 -9.71 6.96
N VAL A 124 0.71 -9.69 6.19
CA VAL A 124 -0.11 -8.49 6.01
C VAL A 124 -0.95 -8.24 7.26
N THR A 125 -0.70 -7.10 7.90
CA THR A 125 -1.42 -6.69 9.13
C THR A 125 -2.57 -5.73 8.82
N LEU A 126 -2.51 -5.05 7.68
CA LEU A 126 -3.49 -4.03 7.30
C LEU A 126 -3.68 -4.00 5.79
N THR A 127 -4.93 -4.06 5.35
CA THR A 127 -5.34 -3.80 3.97
C THR A 127 -6.24 -2.58 3.96
N ILE A 128 -5.87 -1.54 3.22
CA ILE A 128 -6.64 -0.31 3.09
C ILE A 128 -7.25 -0.26 1.68
N ALA A 129 -8.57 -0.36 1.62
CA ALA A 129 -9.35 -0.19 0.41
C ALA A 129 -9.57 1.30 0.15
N THR A 130 -9.12 1.78 -1.01
CA THR A 130 -9.27 3.20 -1.40
C THR A 130 -10.27 3.38 -2.53
N GLY A 131 -10.68 4.62 -2.78
CA GLY A 131 -11.47 5.01 -3.95
C GLY A 131 -10.63 5.27 -5.21
N GLU A 132 -9.36 4.89 -5.22
CA GLU A 132 -8.44 5.09 -6.34
C GLU A 132 -8.94 4.39 -7.61
N GLN A 133 -8.98 5.11 -8.73
CA GLN A 133 -9.49 4.58 -10.00
C GLN A 133 -8.40 4.23 -11.01
N ARG A 134 -7.18 4.71 -10.80
CA ARG A 134 -6.07 4.45 -11.73
C ARG A 134 -5.68 2.97 -11.69
N LEU A 135 -5.39 2.41 -12.87
CA LEU A 135 -4.98 1.00 -13.00
C LEU A 135 -3.64 0.76 -12.32
N TYR A 136 -3.50 -0.41 -11.72
CA TYR A 136 -2.28 -0.86 -11.01
C TYR A 136 -1.88 0.04 -9.82
N ALA A 137 -2.81 0.82 -9.29
CA ALA A 137 -2.55 1.73 -8.18
C ALA A 137 -2.57 1.02 -6.81
N ASN A 138 -1.91 -0.14 -6.75
CA ASN A 138 -1.76 -0.95 -5.56
C ASN A 138 -0.30 -0.94 -5.11
N ILE A 139 -0.07 -0.76 -3.82
CA ILE A 139 1.27 -0.80 -3.24
C ILE A 139 1.26 -1.61 -1.94
N LEU A 140 2.20 -2.56 -1.86
CA LEU A 140 2.43 -3.38 -0.68
C LEU A 140 3.73 -2.92 -0.01
N LEU A 141 3.61 -2.45 1.21
CA LEU A 141 4.71 -1.87 1.97
C LEU A 141 5.17 -2.84 3.06
N THR A 142 6.47 -2.95 3.28
CA THR A 142 7.03 -3.66 4.42
C THR A 142 7.55 -2.64 5.44
N ILE A 143 7.14 -2.83 6.70
CA ILE A 143 7.55 -1.98 7.80
C ILE A 143 9.01 -2.30 8.16
N GLY A 144 9.83 -1.28 8.22
CA GLY A 144 11.21 -1.34 8.64
C GLY A 144 11.39 -1.19 10.15
N VAL A 145 12.58 -0.75 10.54
CA VAL A 145 12.99 -0.56 11.94
C VAL A 145 13.22 0.93 12.21
N VAL A 146 12.74 1.41 13.35
CA VAL A 146 13.20 2.68 13.90
C VAL A 146 14.48 2.42 14.66
N GLY A 147 15.61 2.96 14.16
CA GLY A 147 16.89 2.79 14.81
C GLY A 147 16.90 3.46 16.20
N GLY A 148 17.28 2.68 17.22
CA GLY A 148 17.67 3.20 18.52
C GLY A 148 19.19 3.44 18.56
N VAL A 149 19.66 4.34 19.41
CA VAL A 149 21.08 4.55 19.68
C VAL A 149 21.47 3.70 20.86
#